data_212fcec841724c86f28aa503fd6cafb2
#
_entry.id   212fcec841724c86f28aa503fd6cafb2
#
_cell.length_a   1.000
_cell.length_b   1.000
_cell.length_c   1.000
_cell.angle_alpha   90.00
_cell.angle_beta   90.00
_cell.angle_gamma   90.00
#
_symmetry.space_group_name_H-M   'P 1'
#
loop_
_entity.id
_entity.type
_entity.pdbx_description
1 polymer ?
#
loop_
_entity_poly.entity_id
_entity_poly.type
_entity_poly.pdbx_seq_one_letter_code
_entity_poly.pdbx_strand_id
1 'polypeptide(L)'
;MDEIEFMVEAQDIEDISAQLIRDHCLCQLCRDPHSGQRLRSVLELDPELLVTEIEEDDENGLITFILSDGHSVELSAETVEDITQELVPLNLRGEGAKVLWDAENAPTESFNWLEVSIDNALMYEMLDQILTFGFAVVENLPTQDRAVLDLIKSFGYPRVTNYGDIFEVRIENDPNNLAYTNLPIAPHTDNPYRDPVPTLQLLHCLETNVEGGNSGLVDGFRA
;
A
#
# COMPACT_ATOMS: atom_id res chain seq x y z
N MET A 1 -29.13 -6.05 -23.27
CA MET A 1 -27.93 -5.67 -22.50
C MET A 1 -28.43 -4.52 -21.67
N ASP A 2 -28.82 -4.85 -20.45
CA ASP A 2 -29.39 -3.88 -19.52
C ASP A 2 -28.24 -2.97 -19.05
N GLU A 3 -28.42 -1.67 -19.27
CA GLU A 3 -27.57 -0.64 -18.67
C GLU A 3 -27.79 -0.75 -17.15
N ILE A 4 -26.78 -1.21 -16.45
CA ILE A 4 -26.74 -1.13 -15.00
C ILE A 4 -26.40 0.32 -14.71
N GLU A 5 -27.43 1.14 -14.43
CA GLU A 5 -27.28 2.45 -13.80
C GLU A 5 -26.71 2.21 -12.38
N PHE A 6 -25.41 2.35 -12.22
CA PHE A 6 -24.77 2.43 -10.92
C PHE A 6 -25.03 3.84 -10.37
N MET A 7 -26.04 3.94 -9.54
CA MET A 7 -26.25 5.15 -8.73
C MET A 7 -25.42 4.98 -7.43
N VAL A 8 -24.42 5.84 -7.23
CA VAL A 8 -23.79 5.99 -5.91
C VAL A 8 -24.89 6.48 -4.96
N GLU A 9 -25.17 5.75 -3.88
CA GLU A 9 -26.19 6.16 -2.93
C GLU A 9 -25.70 7.44 -2.22
N ALA A 10 -26.58 8.43 -2.05
CA ALA A 10 -26.25 9.71 -1.43
C ALA A 10 -25.60 9.55 -0.03
N GLN A 11 -25.91 8.48 0.68
CA GLN A 11 -25.37 8.15 1.98
C GLN A 11 -23.87 7.76 1.94
N ASP A 12 -23.42 7.16 0.84
CA ASP A 12 -22.02 6.75 0.66
C ASP A 12 -21.12 7.98 0.41
N ILE A 13 -21.65 9.03 -0.20
CA ILE A 13 -20.91 10.28 -0.48
C ILE A 13 -20.69 11.09 0.81
N GLU A 14 -21.66 11.10 1.71
CA GLU A 14 -21.57 11.81 3.01
C GLU A 14 -20.54 11.19 3.96
N ASP A 15 -20.21 9.90 3.75
CA ASP A 15 -19.23 9.17 4.57
C ASP A 15 -17.77 9.41 4.14
N ILE A 16 -17.55 10.06 2.97
CA ILE A 16 -16.19 10.35 2.50
C ILE A 16 -15.57 11.50 3.30
N SER A 17 -14.40 11.29 3.88
CA SER A 17 -13.72 12.34 4.62
C SER A 17 -13.29 13.51 3.71
N ALA A 18 -13.39 14.74 4.22
CA ALA A 18 -12.97 15.94 3.50
C ALA A 18 -11.48 15.90 3.12
N GLN A 19 -10.64 15.26 3.94
CA GLN A 19 -9.22 15.07 3.67
C GLN A 19 -9.00 14.17 2.45
N LEU A 20 -9.77 13.08 2.34
CA LEU A 20 -9.70 12.16 1.19
C LEU A 20 -10.17 12.83 -0.09
N ILE A 21 -11.29 13.57 -0.04
CA ILE A 21 -11.77 14.39 -1.16
C ILE A 21 -10.69 15.39 -1.58
N ARG A 22 -10.07 16.07 -0.62
CA ARG A 22 -9.01 17.05 -0.88
C ARG A 22 -7.77 16.43 -1.51
N ASP A 23 -7.41 15.20 -1.13
CA ASP A 23 -6.28 14.46 -1.67
C ASP A 23 -6.48 14.08 -3.15
N HIS A 24 -7.73 13.91 -3.59
CA HIS A 24 -8.08 13.66 -4.99
C HIS A 24 -8.22 14.93 -5.84
N CYS A 25 -8.11 16.12 -5.25
CA CYS A 25 -8.23 17.37 -6.00
C CYS A 25 -7.13 17.52 -7.06
N LEU A 26 -7.53 17.83 -8.28
CA LEU A 26 -6.64 18.00 -9.44
C LEU A 26 -6.32 19.46 -9.75
N CYS A 27 -6.79 20.43 -8.96
CA CYS A 27 -6.53 21.84 -9.21
C CYS A 27 -5.04 22.18 -9.05
N GLN A 28 -4.61 23.29 -9.65
CA GLN A 28 -3.21 23.74 -9.64
C GLN A 28 -2.66 24.11 -8.24
N LEU A 29 -3.51 24.26 -7.23
CA LEU A 29 -3.09 24.47 -5.84
C LEU A 29 -2.78 23.14 -5.13
N CYS A 30 -3.31 22.03 -5.63
CA CYS A 30 -3.18 20.69 -5.06
C CYS A 30 -2.24 19.79 -5.85
N ARG A 31 -2.15 20.01 -7.17
CA ARG A 31 -1.32 19.24 -8.08
C ARG A 31 -0.43 20.14 -8.92
N ASP A 32 0.80 19.74 -9.10
CA ASP A 32 1.69 20.36 -10.06
C ASP A 32 1.16 20.12 -11.49
N PRO A 33 0.91 21.19 -12.26
CA PRO A 33 0.25 21.05 -13.57
C PRO A 33 1.13 20.37 -14.63
N HIS A 34 2.41 20.23 -14.39
CA HIS A 34 3.35 19.61 -15.33
C HIS A 34 3.55 18.11 -15.05
N SER A 35 3.75 17.76 -13.79
CA SER A 35 4.02 16.37 -13.37
C SER A 35 2.81 15.63 -12.82
N GLY A 36 1.71 16.34 -12.49
CA GLY A 36 0.55 15.79 -11.82
C GLY A 36 0.80 15.40 -10.35
N GLN A 37 2.00 15.65 -9.83
CA GLN A 37 2.37 15.29 -8.47
C GLN A 37 1.67 16.17 -7.43
N ARG A 38 1.41 15.59 -6.26
CA ARG A 38 0.85 16.31 -5.12
C ARG A 38 1.79 17.42 -4.66
N LEU A 39 1.25 18.62 -4.47
CA LEU A 39 1.97 19.78 -3.92
C LEU A 39 1.86 19.85 -2.39
N ARG A 40 0.97 19.06 -1.80
CA ARG A 40 0.76 18.98 -0.35
C ARG A 40 0.65 17.53 0.09
N SER A 41 1.11 17.26 1.30
CA SER A 41 0.80 16.03 2.01
C SER A 41 -0.59 16.12 2.63
N VAL A 42 -1.30 14.99 2.73
CA VAL A 42 -2.57 14.90 3.48
C VAL A 42 -2.37 15.28 4.96
N LEU A 43 -1.17 15.05 5.50
CA LEU A 43 -0.81 15.41 6.89
C LEU A 43 -0.71 16.92 7.13
N GLU A 44 -0.67 17.74 6.08
CA GLU A 44 -0.68 19.22 6.17
C GLU A 44 -2.10 19.80 6.14
N LEU A 45 -3.10 18.97 5.90
CA LEU A 45 -4.49 19.36 5.93
C LEU A 45 -4.98 19.51 7.39
N ASP A 46 -5.95 20.39 7.58
CA ASP A 46 -6.60 20.52 8.89
C ASP A 46 -7.31 19.19 9.22
N PRO A 47 -7.02 18.55 10.37
CA PRO A 47 -7.74 17.36 10.80
C PRO A 47 -9.24 17.59 10.99
N GLU A 48 -9.67 18.83 11.25
CA GLU A 48 -11.07 19.24 11.41
C GLU A 48 -11.70 19.73 10.08
N LEU A 49 -11.05 19.49 8.94
CA LEU A 49 -11.58 19.84 7.63
C LEU A 49 -12.90 19.08 7.38
N LEU A 50 -13.94 19.79 6.97
CA LEU A 50 -15.29 19.25 6.73
C LEU A 50 -15.75 19.56 5.30
N VAL A 51 -16.62 18.73 4.76
CA VAL A 51 -17.44 19.05 3.60
C VAL A 51 -18.62 19.89 4.09
N THR A 52 -18.82 21.07 3.52
CA THR A 52 -19.89 22.00 3.90
C THR A 52 -21.05 22.00 2.93
N GLU A 53 -20.80 21.63 1.65
CA GLU A 53 -21.79 21.59 0.59
C GLU A 53 -21.35 20.61 -0.49
N ILE A 54 -22.31 19.92 -1.12
CA ILE A 54 -22.11 19.03 -2.25
C ILE A 54 -23.07 19.48 -3.36
N GLU A 55 -22.55 19.69 -4.55
CA GLU A 55 -23.30 20.04 -5.75
C GLU A 55 -23.08 18.96 -6.81
N GLU A 56 -24.16 18.42 -7.37
CA GLU A 56 -24.12 17.41 -8.41
C GLU A 56 -24.49 18.01 -9.76
N ASP A 57 -23.69 17.74 -10.78
CA ASP A 57 -23.96 18.09 -12.18
C ASP A 57 -24.19 16.81 -12.99
N ASP A 58 -25.43 16.34 -13.02
CA ASP A 58 -25.85 15.14 -13.71
C ASP A 58 -25.59 15.20 -15.21
N GLU A 59 -25.61 16.41 -15.82
CA GLU A 59 -25.39 16.56 -17.26
C GLU A 59 -23.92 16.24 -17.64
N ASN A 60 -22.98 16.59 -16.78
CA ASN A 60 -21.54 16.39 -17.01
C ASN A 60 -20.94 15.24 -16.18
N GLY A 61 -21.71 14.63 -15.30
CA GLY A 61 -21.26 13.56 -14.39
C GLY A 61 -20.17 14.03 -13.42
N LEU A 62 -20.31 15.26 -12.91
CA LEU A 62 -19.38 15.89 -11.98
C LEU A 62 -20.02 16.12 -10.63
N ILE A 63 -19.23 15.96 -9.57
CA ILE A 63 -19.61 16.23 -8.18
C ILE A 63 -18.61 17.24 -7.62
N THR A 64 -19.15 18.38 -7.16
CA THR A 64 -18.36 19.45 -6.54
C THR A 64 -18.55 19.44 -5.04
N PHE A 65 -17.47 19.32 -4.30
CA PHE A 65 -17.42 19.38 -2.85
C PHE A 65 -16.88 20.75 -2.41
N ILE A 66 -17.63 21.46 -1.59
CA ILE A 66 -17.16 22.69 -0.95
C ILE A 66 -16.66 22.34 0.44
N LEU A 67 -15.40 22.67 0.73
CA LEU A 67 -14.77 22.36 1.99
C LEU A 67 -14.78 23.57 2.95
N SER A 68 -14.68 23.30 4.26
CA SER A 68 -14.74 24.34 5.30
C SER A 68 -13.57 25.33 5.26
N ASP A 69 -12.47 25.01 4.57
CA ASP A 69 -11.36 25.94 4.30
C ASP A 69 -11.62 26.87 3.08
N GLY A 70 -12.80 26.74 2.47
CA GLY A 70 -13.20 27.49 1.27
C GLY A 70 -12.67 26.92 -0.05
N HIS A 71 -12.02 25.73 -0.02
CA HIS A 71 -11.58 25.06 -1.23
C HIS A 71 -12.75 24.30 -1.88
N SER A 72 -12.84 24.38 -3.20
CA SER A 72 -13.78 23.60 -4.01
C SER A 72 -13.02 22.47 -4.72
N VAL A 73 -13.54 21.26 -4.61
CA VAL A 73 -12.99 20.06 -5.27
C VAL A 73 -14.04 19.51 -6.22
N GLU A 74 -13.71 19.45 -7.50
CA GLU A 74 -14.54 18.86 -8.54
C GLU A 74 -13.97 17.48 -8.90
N LEU A 75 -14.80 16.44 -8.81
CA LEU A 75 -14.46 15.04 -9.12
C LEU A 75 -15.52 14.48 -10.10
N SER A 76 -15.11 13.53 -10.95
CA SER A 76 -16.08 12.77 -11.72
C SER A 76 -16.85 11.80 -10.82
N ALA A 77 -18.10 11.49 -11.18
CA ALA A 77 -18.89 10.48 -10.50
C ALA A 77 -18.16 9.13 -10.42
N GLU A 78 -17.44 8.73 -11.49
CA GLU A 78 -16.58 7.54 -11.52
C GLU A 78 -15.49 7.59 -10.44
N THR A 79 -14.81 8.74 -10.27
CA THR A 79 -13.79 8.90 -9.22
C THR A 79 -14.39 8.80 -7.83
N VAL A 80 -15.57 9.37 -7.60
CA VAL A 80 -16.28 9.28 -6.32
C VAL A 80 -16.71 7.86 -6.04
N GLU A 81 -17.19 7.13 -7.04
CA GLU A 81 -17.52 5.70 -6.93
C GLU A 81 -16.28 4.86 -6.59
N ASP A 82 -15.16 5.10 -7.24
CA ASP A 82 -13.89 4.42 -6.92
C ASP A 82 -13.47 4.67 -5.47
N ILE A 83 -13.56 5.91 -5.00
CA ILE A 83 -13.25 6.29 -3.61
C ILE A 83 -14.18 5.56 -2.64
N THR A 84 -15.48 5.52 -2.91
CA THR A 84 -16.45 4.83 -2.03
C THR A 84 -16.23 3.32 -2.01
N GLN A 85 -15.89 2.72 -3.14
CA GLN A 85 -15.54 1.30 -3.20
C GLN A 85 -14.25 0.99 -2.45
N GLU A 86 -13.28 1.90 -2.45
CA GLU A 86 -12.04 1.75 -1.66
C GLU A 86 -12.29 1.86 -0.15
N LEU A 87 -13.33 2.59 0.27
CA LEU A 87 -13.74 2.70 1.68
C LEU A 87 -14.44 1.44 2.21
N VAL A 88 -14.84 0.51 1.32
CA VAL A 88 -15.35 -0.81 1.76
C VAL A 88 -14.30 -1.47 2.64
N PRO A 89 -14.64 -1.83 3.88
CA PRO A 89 -13.70 -2.42 4.80
C PRO A 89 -12.96 -3.59 4.18
N LEU A 90 -11.64 -3.63 4.34
CA LEU A 90 -10.78 -4.66 3.73
C LEU A 90 -11.19 -6.10 4.09
N ASN A 91 -11.87 -6.27 5.23
CA ASN A 91 -12.47 -7.54 5.64
C ASN A 91 -13.63 -8.03 4.74
N LEU A 92 -14.17 -7.16 3.88
CA LEU A 92 -15.21 -7.52 2.92
C LEU A 92 -14.64 -7.80 1.51
N ARG A 93 -13.34 -7.51 1.29
CA ARG A 93 -12.67 -7.72 -0.01
C ARG A 93 -12.04 -9.11 -0.18
N GLY A 94 -12.43 -10.09 0.59
CA GLY A 94 -11.93 -11.46 0.47
C GLY A 94 -11.96 -12.23 1.78
N GLU A 95 -11.66 -13.53 1.70
CA GLU A 95 -11.50 -14.39 2.86
C GLU A 95 -10.31 -13.89 3.71
N GLY A 96 -10.55 -13.54 4.95
CA GLY A 96 -9.54 -13.10 5.91
C GLY A 96 -9.65 -11.62 6.28
N ALA A 97 -10.09 -11.35 7.49
CA ALA A 97 -10.09 -10.02 8.07
C ALA A 97 -8.65 -9.53 8.25
N LYS A 98 -8.34 -8.32 7.75
CA LYS A 98 -7.10 -7.64 8.10
C LYS A 98 -7.11 -7.31 9.58
N VAL A 99 -6.03 -7.63 10.28
CA VAL A 99 -5.83 -7.29 11.68
C VAL A 99 -4.80 -6.18 11.77
N LEU A 100 -5.23 -5.02 12.25
CA LEU A 100 -4.34 -3.90 12.52
C LEU A 100 -3.44 -4.22 13.70
N TRP A 101 -2.16 -3.92 13.59
CA TRP A 101 -1.18 -4.31 14.60
C TRP A 101 -0.21 -3.19 14.96
N ASP A 102 0.40 -3.33 16.12
CA ASP A 102 1.52 -2.54 16.62
C ASP A 102 2.54 -3.47 17.32
N ALA A 103 3.48 -2.89 18.05
CA ALA A 103 4.50 -3.65 18.74
C ALA A 103 3.96 -4.61 19.83
N GLU A 104 2.73 -4.43 20.29
CA GLU A 104 2.14 -5.25 21.36
C GLU A 104 1.41 -6.49 20.82
N ASN A 105 0.87 -6.40 19.59
CA ASN A 105 0.05 -7.47 19.00
C ASN A 105 0.52 -7.94 17.60
N ALA A 106 1.68 -7.48 17.13
CA ALA A 106 2.27 -8.01 15.91
C ALA A 106 2.59 -9.51 16.06
N PRO A 107 2.40 -10.33 15.00
CA PRO A 107 2.81 -11.73 15.06
C PRO A 107 4.33 -11.81 15.25
N THR A 108 4.76 -12.60 16.24
CA THR A 108 6.17 -12.78 16.60
C THR A 108 6.72 -14.14 16.16
N GLU A 109 5.84 -15.03 15.69
CA GLU A 109 6.23 -16.36 15.23
C GLU A 109 6.86 -16.29 13.85
N SER A 110 7.88 -17.11 13.64
CA SER A 110 8.55 -17.31 12.36
C SER A 110 8.23 -18.70 11.81
N PHE A 111 8.32 -18.81 10.49
CA PHE A 111 8.10 -20.06 9.77
C PHE A 111 9.44 -20.68 9.36
N ASN A 112 9.64 -21.95 9.66
CA ASN A 112 10.84 -22.65 9.25
C ASN A 112 10.71 -23.11 7.78
N TRP A 113 11.56 -22.61 6.90
CA TRP A 113 11.55 -22.97 5.48
C TRP A 113 11.64 -24.48 5.23
N LEU A 114 12.42 -25.21 6.02
CA LEU A 114 12.59 -26.66 5.85
C LEU A 114 11.28 -27.43 6.10
N GLU A 115 10.36 -26.88 6.86
CA GLU A 115 9.06 -27.45 7.15
C GLU A 115 8.01 -26.92 6.16
N VAL A 116 7.93 -25.59 5.98
CA VAL A 116 7.00 -24.96 5.05
C VAL A 116 7.17 -25.46 3.62
N SER A 117 8.40 -25.75 3.18
CA SER A 117 8.68 -26.23 1.82
C SER A 117 8.11 -27.62 1.50
N ILE A 118 7.72 -28.38 2.51
CA ILE A 118 7.22 -29.76 2.36
C ILE A 118 5.82 -29.98 2.94
N ASP A 119 5.30 -29.01 3.70
CA ASP A 119 3.98 -29.08 4.35
C ASP A 119 3.08 -27.97 3.85
N ASN A 120 2.05 -28.36 3.09
CA ASN A 120 1.07 -27.41 2.54
C ASN A 120 0.22 -26.75 3.63
N ALA A 121 0.02 -27.35 4.80
CA ALA A 121 -0.73 -26.72 5.88
C ALA A 121 0.07 -25.58 6.49
N LEU A 122 1.37 -25.76 6.73
CA LEU A 122 2.25 -24.68 7.19
C LEU A 122 2.44 -23.58 6.13
N MET A 123 2.48 -23.95 4.85
CA MET A 123 2.48 -22.98 3.76
C MET A 123 1.21 -22.13 3.79
N TYR A 124 0.05 -22.76 3.98
CA TYR A 124 -1.23 -22.06 4.10
C TYR A 124 -1.21 -21.10 5.30
N GLU A 125 -0.76 -21.54 6.47
CA GLU A 125 -0.68 -20.72 7.68
C GLU A 125 0.23 -19.49 7.45
N MET A 126 1.38 -19.67 6.80
CA MET A 126 2.28 -18.56 6.44
C MET A 126 1.60 -17.56 5.51
N LEU A 127 0.91 -18.03 4.47
CA LEU A 127 0.22 -17.17 3.52
C LEU A 127 -0.99 -16.46 4.17
N ASP A 128 -1.72 -17.14 5.05
CA ASP A 128 -2.82 -16.57 5.82
C ASP A 128 -2.31 -15.47 6.78
N GLN A 129 -1.16 -15.67 7.43
CA GLN A 129 -0.52 -14.61 8.22
C GLN A 129 -0.18 -13.39 7.36
N ILE A 130 0.37 -13.58 6.15
CA ILE A 130 0.65 -12.47 5.22
C ILE A 130 -0.65 -11.75 4.82
N LEU A 131 -1.72 -12.48 4.54
CA LEU A 131 -3.01 -11.90 4.20
C LEU A 131 -3.62 -11.13 5.37
N THR A 132 -3.44 -11.62 6.59
CA THR A 132 -4.03 -11.05 7.80
C THR A 132 -3.23 -9.85 8.34
N PHE A 133 -1.91 -9.97 8.44
CA PHE A 133 -1.03 -8.99 9.09
C PHE A 133 -0.13 -8.23 8.11
N GLY A 134 -0.09 -8.63 6.84
CA GLY A 134 0.72 -7.99 5.81
C GLY A 134 2.17 -8.48 5.75
N PHE A 135 2.62 -9.35 6.67
CA PHE A 135 3.97 -9.88 6.66
C PHE A 135 4.08 -11.26 7.31
N ALA A 136 5.16 -11.98 6.99
CA ALA A 136 5.61 -13.16 7.71
C ALA A 136 7.15 -13.18 7.73
N VAL A 137 7.71 -13.82 8.75
CA VAL A 137 9.15 -14.06 8.88
C VAL A 137 9.45 -15.52 8.59
N VAL A 138 10.39 -15.77 7.66
CA VAL A 138 10.79 -17.12 7.28
C VAL A 138 12.25 -17.34 7.67
N GLU A 139 12.50 -18.36 8.46
CA GLU A 139 13.83 -18.74 8.92
C GLU A 139 14.38 -19.96 8.16
N ASN A 140 15.69 -20.15 8.24
CA ASN A 140 16.41 -21.29 7.66
C ASN A 140 16.28 -21.41 6.12
N LEU A 141 15.97 -20.29 5.44
CA LEU A 141 16.14 -20.24 4.00
C LEU A 141 17.64 -20.29 3.67
N PRO A 142 18.08 -21.13 2.69
CA PRO A 142 19.49 -21.22 2.34
C PRO A 142 20.07 -19.86 1.93
N THR A 143 21.25 -19.51 2.44
CA THR A 143 21.94 -18.22 2.17
C THR A 143 22.70 -18.23 0.83
N GLN A 144 22.29 -19.06 -0.10
CA GLN A 144 22.83 -19.09 -1.45
C GLN A 144 22.21 -18.00 -2.31
N ASP A 145 22.97 -17.50 -3.26
CA ASP A 145 22.43 -16.57 -4.25
C ASP A 145 21.15 -17.11 -4.88
N ARG A 146 20.15 -16.25 -5.00
CA ARG A 146 18.81 -16.52 -5.58
C ARG A 146 17.97 -17.59 -4.86
N ALA A 147 18.35 -18.08 -3.69
CA ALA A 147 17.54 -19.04 -2.94
C ALA A 147 16.13 -18.52 -2.59
N VAL A 148 15.97 -17.23 -2.44
CA VAL A 148 14.66 -16.58 -2.22
C VAL A 148 13.65 -16.88 -3.34
N LEU A 149 14.12 -17.20 -4.55
CA LEU A 149 13.24 -17.59 -5.66
C LEU A 149 12.57 -18.95 -5.44
N ASP A 150 13.15 -19.83 -4.66
CA ASP A 150 12.53 -21.13 -4.37
C ASP A 150 11.32 -20.94 -3.44
N LEU A 151 11.40 -20.01 -2.49
CA LEU A 151 10.25 -19.61 -1.69
C LEU A 151 9.15 -19.00 -2.59
N ILE A 152 9.48 -18.06 -3.46
CA ILE A 152 8.50 -17.43 -4.36
C ILE A 152 7.81 -18.47 -5.24
N LYS A 153 8.56 -19.39 -5.83
CA LYS A 153 8.04 -20.41 -6.75
C LYS A 153 7.11 -21.43 -6.08
N SER A 154 7.17 -21.57 -4.76
CA SER A 154 6.30 -22.48 -4.02
C SER A 154 4.84 -22.00 -3.96
N PHE A 155 4.59 -20.70 -4.11
CA PHE A 155 3.23 -20.13 -4.09
C PHE A 155 2.94 -19.12 -5.22
N GLY A 156 3.91 -18.78 -6.06
CA GLY A 156 3.73 -17.81 -7.13
C GLY A 156 4.90 -17.72 -8.11
N TYR A 157 5.14 -16.54 -8.61
CA TYR A 157 6.25 -16.25 -9.53
C TYR A 157 6.84 -14.86 -9.25
N PRO A 158 8.16 -14.67 -9.50
CA PRO A 158 8.77 -13.37 -9.32
C PRO A 158 8.28 -12.39 -10.37
N ARG A 159 7.89 -11.18 -9.93
CA ARG A 159 7.59 -10.09 -10.84
C ARG A 159 8.88 -9.39 -11.26
N VAL A 160 9.17 -9.39 -12.56
CA VAL A 160 10.32 -8.67 -13.11
C VAL A 160 10.00 -7.17 -13.16
N THR A 161 10.88 -6.36 -12.57
CA THR A 161 10.82 -4.90 -12.58
C THR A 161 11.96 -4.33 -13.42
N ASN A 162 12.10 -2.99 -13.47
CA ASN A 162 13.29 -2.35 -14.06
C ASN A 162 14.59 -2.61 -13.28
N TYR A 163 14.49 -3.15 -12.06
CA TYR A 163 15.63 -3.63 -11.26
C TYR A 163 15.92 -5.12 -11.46
N GLY A 164 15.15 -5.82 -12.30
CA GLY A 164 15.22 -7.26 -12.51
C GLY A 164 14.19 -8.04 -11.69
N ASP A 165 14.39 -9.35 -11.59
CA ASP A 165 13.63 -10.28 -10.74
C ASP A 165 14.18 -10.34 -9.30
N ILE A 166 15.47 -10.03 -9.14
CA ILE A 166 16.20 -9.88 -7.90
C ILE A 166 17.14 -8.69 -8.02
N PHE A 167 17.34 -7.98 -6.92
CA PHE A 167 18.39 -6.98 -6.77
C PHE A 167 19.05 -7.13 -5.39
N GLU A 168 20.32 -6.79 -5.30
CA GLU A 168 21.06 -6.82 -4.05
C GLU A 168 20.98 -5.49 -3.32
N VAL A 169 20.72 -5.54 -2.02
CA VAL A 169 20.79 -4.38 -1.12
C VAL A 169 22.13 -4.44 -0.40
N ARG A 170 23.08 -3.61 -0.81
CA ARG A 170 24.41 -3.51 -0.21
C ARG A 170 24.96 -2.08 -0.30
N ILE A 171 25.88 -1.74 0.57
CA ILE A 171 26.55 -0.44 0.53
C ILE A 171 27.43 -0.35 -0.72
N GLU A 172 27.26 0.71 -1.50
CA GLU A 172 28.04 1.02 -2.69
C GLU A 172 28.92 2.24 -2.47
N ASN A 173 30.06 2.32 -3.19
CA ASN A 173 30.98 3.45 -3.08
C ASN A 173 30.44 4.75 -3.71
N ASP A 174 29.57 4.62 -4.71
CA ASP A 174 28.92 5.74 -5.41
C ASP A 174 27.41 5.45 -5.53
N PRO A 175 26.67 5.55 -4.41
CA PRO A 175 25.28 5.13 -4.36
C PRO A 175 24.39 6.14 -5.09
N ASN A 176 23.55 5.63 -5.97
CA ASN A 176 22.49 6.41 -6.65
C ASN A 176 21.13 6.31 -5.93
N ASN A 177 21.05 5.55 -4.83
CA ASN A 177 19.84 5.35 -4.03
C ASN A 177 20.24 5.20 -2.56
N LEU A 178 19.37 5.67 -1.65
CA LEU A 178 19.57 5.54 -0.21
C LEU A 178 19.67 4.09 0.25
N ALA A 179 19.02 3.15 -0.44
CA ALA A 179 19.11 1.72 -0.16
C ALA A 179 20.53 1.14 -0.28
N TYR A 180 21.43 1.84 -0.99
CA TYR A 180 22.83 1.46 -1.17
C TYR A 180 23.78 2.24 -0.26
N THR A 181 23.26 2.90 0.76
CA THR A 181 24.01 3.65 1.77
C THR A 181 23.91 3.01 3.14
N ASN A 182 24.67 3.52 4.11
CA ASN A 182 24.55 3.16 5.53
C ASN A 182 23.59 4.09 6.29
N LEU A 183 22.81 4.92 5.60
CA LEU A 183 21.85 5.82 6.21
C LEU A 183 20.53 5.09 6.51
N PRO A 184 19.84 5.45 7.60
CA PRO A 184 18.53 4.92 7.87
C PRO A 184 17.53 5.37 6.81
N ILE A 185 16.62 4.48 6.43
CA ILE A 185 15.51 4.77 5.53
C ILE A 185 14.24 4.73 6.36
N ALA A 186 13.41 5.76 6.26
CA ALA A 186 12.10 5.77 6.90
C ALA A 186 11.19 4.66 6.35
N PRO A 187 10.19 4.20 7.11
CA PRO A 187 9.21 3.26 6.61
C PRO A 187 8.58 3.74 5.30
N HIS A 188 8.52 2.88 4.32
CA HIS A 188 8.03 3.16 2.96
C HIS A 188 7.54 1.89 2.30
N THR A 189 6.82 2.03 1.20
CA THR A 189 6.51 0.95 0.26
C THR A 189 7.31 1.16 -1.02
N ASP A 190 7.81 0.06 -1.59
CA ASP A 190 8.56 0.12 -2.84
C ASP A 190 7.63 0.18 -4.06
N ASN A 191 8.04 1.00 -5.03
CA ASN A 191 7.38 1.14 -6.34
C ASN A 191 5.86 1.44 -6.28
N PRO A 192 5.37 2.35 -5.42
CA PRO A 192 3.93 2.65 -5.33
C PRO A 192 3.37 3.31 -6.59
N TYR A 193 4.24 3.82 -7.47
CA TYR A 193 3.92 4.47 -8.75
C TYR A 193 3.65 3.51 -9.90
N ARG A 194 3.70 2.18 -9.66
CA ARG A 194 3.48 1.17 -10.70
C ARG A 194 2.02 0.74 -10.74
N ASP A 195 1.54 0.50 -11.95
CA ASP A 195 0.24 -0.11 -12.18
C ASP A 195 0.41 -1.41 -13.01
N PRO A 196 -0.02 -2.56 -12.47
CA PRO A 196 -0.36 -2.80 -11.05
C PRO A 196 0.87 -2.73 -10.15
N VAL A 197 0.68 -2.30 -8.90
CA VAL A 197 1.75 -2.28 -7.89
C VAL A 197 2.32 -3.67 -7.64
N PRO A 198 3.62 -3.82 -7.27
CA PRO A 198 4.15 -5.07 -6.74
C PRO A 198 3.41 -5.45 -5.46
N THR A 199 2.99 -6.72 -5.36
CA THR A 199 2.16 -7.16 -4.23
C THR A 199 2.97 -7.51 -2.99
N LEU A 200 3.94 -8.40 -3.13
CA LEU A 200 4.80 -8.84 -2.02
C LEU A 200 6.26 -8.55 -2.34
N GLN A 201 6.99 -8.10 -1.35
CA GLN A 201 8.45 -7.97 -1.40
C GLN A 201 9.07 -8.98 -0.44
N LEU A 202 10.08 -9.71 -0.91
CA LEU A 202 10.87 -10.61 -0.10
C LEU A 202 12.24 -10.01 0.14
N LEU A 203 12.59 -9.81 1.40
CA LEU A 203 13.92 -9.36 1.81
C LEU A 203 14.66 -10.56 2.43
N HIS A 204 15.71 -11.03 1.75
CA HIS A 204 16.50 -12.19 2.17
C HIS A 204 17.86 -11.75 2.70
N CYS A 205 18.13 -11.98 3.97
CA CYS A 205 19.43 -11.72 4.56
C CYS A 205 20.41 -12.86 4.18
N LEU A 206 21.34 -12.59 3.29
CA LEU A 206 22.39 -13.54 2.88
C LEU A 206 23.56 -13.52 3.84
N GLU A 207 23.93 -12.35 4.37
CA GLU A 207 25.07 -12.14 5.24
C GLU A 207 24.82 -10.94 6.15
N THR A 208 25.22 -11.05 7.40
CA THR A 208 25.23 -9.93 8.34
C THR A 208 26.52 -9.95 9.15
N ASN A 209 27.37 -8.94 8.92
CA ASN A 209 28.69 -8.79 9.55
C ASN A 209 28.80 -7.53 10.41
N VAL A 210 27.68 -6.85 10.65
CA VAL A 210 27.62 -5.55 11.31
C VAL A 210 26.67 -5.59 12.50
N GLU A 211 26.92 -4.75 13.48
CA GLU A 211 25.94 -4.45 14.52
C GLU A 211 24.93 -3.43 13.98
N GLY A 212 23.63 -3.67 14.15
CA GLY A 212 22.56 -2.85 13.61
C GLY A 212 22.02 -3.37 12.26
N GLY A 213 21.43 -2.47 11.46
CA GLY A 213 20.82 -2.84 10.18
C GLY A 213 19.50 -3.61 10.32
N ASN A 214 18.81 -3.44 11.45
CA ASN A 214 17.52 -4.08 11.68
C ASN A 214 16.47 -3.51 10.72
N SER A 215 15.65 -4.40 10.15
CA SER A 215 14.48 -4.01 9.39
C SER A 215 13.32 -3.69 10.33
N GLY A 216 12.79 -2.47 10.26
CA GLY A 216 11.58 -2.07 10.96
C GLY A 216 10.35 -2.30 10.08
N LEU A 217 9.30 -2.88 10.63
CA LEU A 217 8.01 -3.03 9.99
C LEU A 217 6.99 -2.11 10.66
N VAL A 218 6.13 -1.52 9.86
CA VAL A 218 5.02 -0.65 10.31
C VAL A 218 3.76 -1.10 9.57
N ASP A 219 2.67 -1.22 10.31
CA ASP A 219 1.36 -1.44 9.70
C ASP A 219 0.88 -0.14 9.03
N GLY A 220 0.92 -0.11 7.70
CA GLY A 220 0.53 1.06 6.92
C GLY A 220 -0.96 1.38 6.94
N PHE A 221 -1.82 0.46 7.42
CA PHE A 221 -3.24 0.71 7.63
C PHE A 221 -3.56 1.28 9.02
N ARG A 222 -2.61 1.13 9.96
CA ARG A 222 -2.73 1.68 11.31
C ARG A 222 -2.04 3.04 11.46
N ALA A 223 -1.07 3.35 10.60
CA ALA A 223 -0.22 4.55 10.65
C ALA A 223 -0.98 5.85 10.37
#